data_5a94b898381b8d4a48d030d631352143
#
_entry.id   5a94b898381b8d4a48d030d631352143
#
_cell.length_a   1.000
_cell.length_b   1.000
_cell.length_c   1.000
_cell.angle_alpha   90.00
_cell.angle_beta   90.00
_cell.angle_gamma   90.00
#
_symmetry.space_group_name_H-M   'P 1'
#
loop_
_entity.id
_entity.type
_entity.pdbx_description
1 polymer ?
#
loop_
_entity_poly.entity_id
_entity_poly.type
_entity_poly.pdbx_seq_one_letter_code
_entity_poly.pdbx_strand_id
1 'polypeptide(L)'
;MKYIQLLAFFLSTELNVSASEIKEIYNRQQPLTIEGATITPQRELTSLYSDEKLHTVGNRKYLLLINGFSSRPGNPTAQCGAGQEMYADIYEVEAKTAIRVQRIMVVSCWRSLELDSWQKQEDFSSIIWNKDGVVFDWIVPPKFTNLRAQLNLNTVSPELVFIP
;
A
#
# COMPACT_ATOMS: atom_id res chain seq x y z
N MET A 1 -23.82 -52.56 -22.48
CA MET A 1 -23.38 -51.73 -21.35
C MET A 1 -22.53 -50.60 -21.89
N LYS A 2 -23.04 -49.34 -21.91
CA LYS A 2 -22.30 -48.17 -22.38
C LYS A 2 -21.80 -47.42 -21.14
N TYR A 3 -20.49 -47.34 -20.94
CA TYR A 3 -19.88 -46.55 -19.90
C TYR A 3 -19.84 -45.08 -20.35
N ILE A 4 -20.55 -44.21 -19.61
CA ILE A 4 -20.47 -42.75 -19.75
C ILE A 4 -19.33 -42.31 -18.85
N GLN A 5 -18.21 -41.87 -19.45
CA GLN A 5 -17.14 -41.18 -18.71
C GLN A 5 -17.55 -39.74 -18.46
N LEU A 6 -17.79 -39.41 -17.20
CA LEU A 6 -17.98 -38.03 -16.74
C LEU A 6 -16.60 -37.35 -16.67
N LEU A 7 -16.29 -36.46 -17.59
CA LEU A 7 -15.13 -35.58 -17.51
C LEU A 7 -15.49 -34.42 -16.53
N ALA A 8 -14.93 -34.44 -15.34
CA ALA A 8 -15.00 -33.31 -14.42
C ALA A 8 -14.00 -32.24 -14.87
N PHE A 9 -14.50 -31.14 -15.42
CA PHE A 9 -13.71 -29.92 -15.63
C PHE A 9 -13.47 -29.23 -14.29
N PHE A 10 -12.27 -29.32 -13.76
CA PHE A 10 -11.82 -28.45 -12.69
C PHE A 10 -11.52 -27.07 -13.29
N LEU A 11 -12.42 -26.11 -13.11
CA LEU A 11 -12.08 -24.69 -13.29
C LEU A 11 -11.18 -24.28 -12.11
N SER A 12 -9.88 -24.25 -12.36
CA SER A 12 -8.94 -23.54 -11.49
C SER A 12 -9.17 -22.03 -11.67
N THR A 13 -9.85 -21.40 -10.72
CA THR A 13 -9.87 -19.93 -10.62
C THR A 13 -8.49 -19.48 -10.17
N GLU A 14 -7.66 -19.09 -11.10
CA GLU A 14 -6.41 -18.39 -10.80
C GLU A 14 -6.78 -17.08 -10.07
N LEU A 15 -6.37 -16.98 -8.81
CA LEU A 15 -6.42 -15.73 -8.06
C LEU A 15 -5.42 -14.77 -8.72
N ASN A 16 -5.92 -13.83 -9.52
CA ASN A 16 -5.12 -12.75 -10.06
C ASN A 16 -4.64 -11.87 -8.91
N VAL A 17 -3.46 -12.18 -8.37
CA VAL A 17 -2.68 -11.29 -7.52
C VAL A 17 -1.99 -10.31 -8.48
N SER A 18 -2.56 -9.12 -8.62
CA SER A 18 -1.95 -8.06 -9.40
C SER A 18 -1.11 -7.19 -8.47
N ALA A 19 0.20 -7.19 -8.65
CA ALA A 19 1.03 -6.13 -8.09
C ALA A 19 0.59 -4.81 -8.75
N SER A 20 0.16 -3.85 -7.95
CA SER A 20 -0.25 -2.55 -8.45
C SER A 20 0.99 -1.75 -8.82
N GLU A 21 1.02 -1.18 -10.02
CA GLU A 21 2.10 -0.30 -10.47
C GLU A 21 1.92 1.08 -9.81
N ILE A 22 2.53 1.27 -8.65
CA ILE A 22 2.49 2.52 -7.88
C ILE A 22 3.48 3.51 -8.50
N LYS A 23 3.01 4.73 -8.80
CA LYS A 23 3.79 5.79 -9.45
C LYS A 23 3.74 7.10 -8.68
N GLU A 24 4.74 7.96 -8.89
CA GLU A 24 4.77 9.29 -8.31
C GLU A 24 3.69 10.20 -8.92
N ILE A 25 2.99 10.93 -8.04
CA ILE A 25 2.05 11.97 -8.39
C ILE A 25 2.74 13.34 -8.22
N TYR A 26 3.03 14.01 -9.32
CA TYR A 26 3.82 15.26 -9.29
C TYR A 26 3.06 16.46 -8.76
N ASN A 27 1.73 16.51 -8.88
CA ASN A 27 0.92 17.63 -8.39
C ASN A 27 0.43 17.40 -6.95
N ARG A 28 1.30 17.65 -5.97
CA ARG A 28 1.08 17.37 -4.55
C ARG A 28 0.30 18.43 -3.79
N GLN A 29 0.09 19.59 -4.39
CA GLN A 29 -0.46 20.77 -3.68
C GLN A 29 -1.96 21.01 -3.93
N GLN A 30 -2.56 20.25 -4.81
CA GLN A 30 -3.98 20.38 -5.16
C GLN A 30 -4.76 19.13 -4.70
N PRO A 31 -6.06 19.25 -4.49
CA PRO A 31 -6.91 18.09 -4.28
C PRO A 31 -6.76 17.10 -5.45
N LEU A 32 -6.50 15.84 -5.12
CA LEU A 32 -6.43 14.74 -6.07
C LEU A 32 -7.83 14.21 -6.32
N THR A 33 -8.16 13.92 -7.57
CA THR A 33 -9.38 13.20 -7.90
C THR A 33 -8.99 11.88 -8.56
N ILE A 34 -9.24 10.77 -7.88
CA ILE A 34 -8.96 9.43 -8.35
C ILE A 34 -10.28 8.67 -8.40
N GLU A 35 -10.67 8.22 -9.58
CA GLU A 35 -11.93 7.52 -9.85
C GLU A 35 -13.17 8.22 -9.22
N GLY A 36 -13.16 9.57 -9.21
CA GLY A 36 -14.23 10.39 -8.67
C GLY A 36 -14.16 10.69 -7.17
N ALA A 37 -13.26 10.06 -6.42
CA ALA A 37 -12.98 10.40 -5.03
C ALA A 37 -11.99 11.56 -4.95
N THR A 38 -12.28 12.56 -4.12
CA THR A 38 -11.40 13.71 -3.91
C THR A 38 -10.68 13.59 -2.58
N ILE A 39 -9.34 13.69 -2.62
CA ILE A 39 -8.47 13.69 -1.45
C ILE A 39 -7.61 14.93 -1.46
N THR A 40 -7.53 15.60 -0.32
CA THR A 40 -6.59 16.72 -0.13
C THR A 40 -5.30 16.17 0.44
N PRO A 41 -4.17 16.25 -0.28
CA PRO A 41 -2.88 15.83 0.23
C PRO A 41 -2.50 16.60 1.49
N GLN A 42 -1.67 15.99 2.32
CA GLN A 42 -1.13 16.66 3.48
C GLN A 42 -0.15 17.78 3.08
N ARG A 43 0.01 18.76 3.95
CA ARG A 43 1.04 19.78 3.77
C ARG A 43 2.43 19.17 3.99
N GLU A 44 3.46 19.79 3.39
CA GLU A 44 4.87 19.41 3.59
C GLU A 44 5.29 18.05 3.01
N LEU A 45 4.49 17.47 2.10
CA LEU A 45 4.91 16.30 1.35
C LEU A 45 6.12 16.60 0.49
N THR A 46 7.12 15.70 0.56
CA THR A 46 8.26 15.67 -0.36
C THR A 46 7.97 14.79 -1.58
N SER A 47 7.16 13.75 -1.39
CA SER A 47 6.74 12.85 -2.46
C SER A 47 5.35 12.29 -2.18
N LEU A 48 4.64 11.89 -3.24
CA LEU A 48 3.33 11.29 -3.19
C LEU A 48 3.21 10.24 -4.28
N TYR A 49 2.79 9.03 -3.93
CA TYR A 49 2.65 7.93 -4.87
C TYR A 49 1.28 7.27 -4.74
N SER A 50 0.78 6.72 -5.84
CA SER A 50 -0.44 5.90 -5.92
C SER A 50 -0.42 5.04 -7.18
N ASP A 51 -1.23 4.01 -7.20
CA ASP A 51 -1.59 3.29 -8.43
C ASP A 51 -2.82 3.89 -9.12
N GLU A 52 -3.39 4.96 -8.52
CA GLU A 52 -4.55 5.70 -9.02
C GLU A 52 -5.78 4.81 -9.29
N LYS A 53 -5.92 3.72 -8.54
CA LYS A 53 -7.00 2.73 -8.71
C LYS A 53 -7.80 2.56 -7.43
N LEU A 54 -9.09 2.25 -7.58
CA LEU A 54 -9.93 1.76 -6.50
C LEU A 54 -9.85 0.24 -6.42
N HIS A 55 -9.46 -0.26 -5.25
CA HIS A 55 -9.44 -1.68 -4.93
C HIS A 55 -10.70 -2.10 -4.20
N THR A 56 -11.35 -3.15 -4.67
CA THR A 56 -12.55 -3.67 -4.02
C THR A 56 -12.19 -4.79 -3.06
N VAL A 57 -12.56 -4.62 -1.78
CA VAL A 57 -12.42 -5.64 -0.74
C VAL A 57 -13.80 -5.86 -0.11
N GLY A 58 -14.33 -7.05 -0.27
CA GLY A 58 -15.73 -7.32 0.06
C GLY A 58 -16.68 -6.47 -0.79
N ASN A 59 -17.48 -5.63 -0.13
CA ASN A 59 -18.43 -4.70 -0.77
C ASN A 59 -17.97 -3.23 -0.69
N ARG A 60 -16.74 -2.97 -0.23
CA ARG A 60 -16.17 -1.64 -0.01
C ARG A 60 -15.06 -1.35 -1.01
N LYS A 61 -14.82 -0.07 -1.29
CA LYS A 61 -13.77 0.40 -2.19
C LYS A 61 -12.70 1.15 -1.42
N TYR A 62 -11.46 0.91 -1.76
CA TYR A 62 -10.30 1.47 -1.10
C TYR A 62 -9.32 2.06 -2.08
N LEU A 63 -8.58 3.08 -1.63
CA LEU A 63 -7.51 3.74 -2.34
C LEU A 63 -6.26 3.76 -1.47
N LEU A 64 -5.09 3.60 -2.10
CA LEU A 64 -3.78 3.72 -1.46
C LEU A 64 -3.08 5.01 -1.92
N LEU A 65 -2.63 5.81 -0.95
CA LEU A 65 -1.65 6.87 -1.16
C LEU A 65 -0.41 6.61 -0.30
N ILE A 66 0.78 6.77 -0.88
CA ILE A 66 2.03 6.73 -0.13
C ILE A 66 2.56 8.16 -0.02
N ASN A 67 2.61 8.65 1.20
CA ASN A 67 3.00 10.02 1.54
C ASN A 67 4.44 10.01 2.05
N GLY A 68 5.34 10.71 1.38
CA GLY A 68 6.72 10.89 1.79
C GLY A 68 6.96 12.25 2.43
N PHE A 69 7.74 12.25 3.49
CA PHE A 69 8.17 13.43 4.23
C PHE A 69 9.68 13.40 4.41
N SER A 70 10.34 14.55 4.49
CA SER A 70 11.74 14.59 4.88
C SER A 70 11.90 14.09 6.32
N SER A 71 12.83 13.17 6.57
CA SER A 71 13.14 12.71 7.93
C SER A 71 13.70 13.83 8.81
N ARG A 72 14.35 14.83 8.21
CA ARG A 72 14.92 15.97 8.91
C ARG A 72 14.82 17.25 8.08
N PRO A 73 13.65 17.91 8.10
CA PRO A 73 13.47 19.15 7.36
C PRO A 73 14.50 20.21 7.77
N GLY A 74 15.11 20.88 6.79
CA GLY A 74 16.04 21.99 7.02
C GLY A 74 17.46 21.60 7.43
N ASN A 75 17.80 20.32 7.56
CA ASN A 75 19.17 19.88 7.86
C ASN A 75 19.60 18.65 7.03
N PRO A 76 19.85 18.81 5.73
CA PRO A 76 20.15 17.72 4.83
C PRO A 76 21.50 17.01 5.06
N THR A 77 22.42 17.63 5.80
CA THR A 77 23.76 17.07 6.05
C THR A 77 23.85 16.26 7.34
N ALA A 78 22.83 16.31 8.19
CA ALA A 78 22.81 15.54 9.43
C ALA A 78 22.36 14.10 9.19
N GLN A 79 22.48 13.25 10.22
CA GLN A 79 21.94 11.89 10.20
C GLN A 79 20.48 11.93 9.75
N CYS A 80 20.11 11.09 8.79
CA CYS A 80 18.80 11.08 8.12
C CYS A 80 18.43 12.41 7.42
N GLY A 81 19.38 13.30 7.16
CA GLY A 81 19.10 14.60 6.54
C GLY A 81 18.55 14.50 5.12
N ALA A 82 19.06 13.56 4.33
CA ALA A 82 18.56 13.22 3.00
C ALA A 82 17.56 12.05 3.03
N GLY A 83 17.18 11.56 4.21
CA GLY A 83 16.25 10.43 4.36
C GLY A 83 14.79 10.83 4.25
N GLN A 84 13.95 9.83 4.10
CA GLN A 84 12.50 9.98 4.01
C GLN A 84 11.80 9.12 5.06
N GLU A 85 10.66 9.64 5.52
CA GLU A 85 9.65 8.91 6.30
C GLU A 85 8.43 8.73 5.42
N MET A 86 8.11 7.50 5.03
CA MET A 86 7.01 7.22 4.12
C MET A 86 5.90 6.44 4.80
N TYR A 87 4.68 6.85 4.52
CA TYR A 87 3.48 6.26 5.09
C TYR A 87 2.50 5.87 3.99
N ALA A 88 2.03 4.63 4.04
CA ALA A 88 0.89 4.17 3.26
C ALA A 88 -0.40 4.56 3.99
N ASP A 89 -1.15 5.47 3.41
CA ASP A 89 -2.50 5.86 3.86
C ASP A 89 -3.53 5.09 3.04
N ILE A 90 -4.37 4.32 3.72
CA ILE A 90 -5.47 3.58 3.14
C ILE A 90 -6.75 4.37 3.38
N TYR A 91 -7.47 4.68 2.31
CA TYR A 91 -8.74 5.39 2.34
C TYR A 91 -9.87 4.48 1.93
N GLU A 92 -10.95 4.45 2.70
CA GLU A 92 -12.22 3.93 2.26
C GLU A 92 -12.95 4.99 1.45
N VAL A 93 -13.51 4.60 0.31
CA VAL A 93 -14.15 5.52 -0.63
C VAL A 93 -15.63 5.20 -0.72
N GLU A 94 -16.45 6.17 -0.27
CA GLU A 94 -17.90 6.13 -0.41
C GLU A 94 -18.36 7.29 -1.30
N ALA A 95 -19.00 6.98 -2.41
CA ALA A 95 -19.42 7.94 -3.43
C ALA A 95 -18.22 8.80 -3.92
N LYS A 96 -18.11 10.04 -3.43
CA LYS A 96 -17.02 10.99 -3.79
C LYS A 96 -16.13 11.33 -2.59
N THR A 97 -16.37 10.73 -1.44
CA THR A 97 -15.66 11.02 -0.20
C THR A 97 -14.65 9.90 0.09
N ALA A 98 -13.44 10.29 0.44
CA ALA A 98 -12.39 9.38 0.87
C ALA A 98 -12.06 9.63 2.34
N ILE A 99 -12.22 8.60 3.18
CA ILE A 99 -11.95 8.66 4.61
C ILE A 99 -10.76 7.76 4.90
N ARG A 100 -9.70 8.32 5.48
CA ARG A 100 -8.55 7.52 5.86
C ARG A 100 -8.90 6.55 7.00
N VAL A 101 -8.81 5.25 6.72
CA VAL A 101 -9.09 4.19 7.69
C VAL A 101 -7.84 3.65 8.37
N GLN A 102 -6.66 3.80 7.72
CA GLN A 102 -5.39 3.35 8.31
C GLN A 102 -4.21 4.15 7.76
N ARG A 103 -3.15 4.29 8.59
CA ARG A 103 -1.83 4.80 8.22
C ARG A 103 -0.76 3.83 8.69
N ILE A 104 0.10 3.40 7.76
CA ILE A 104 1.14 2.39 8.00
C ILE A 104 2.48 2.98 7.57
N MET A 105 3.47 2.96 8.46
CA MET A 105 4.84 3.34 8.10
C MET A 105 5.43 2.27 7.18
N VAL A 106 5.91 2.67 6.01
CA VAL A 106 6.48 1.75 5.00
C VAL A 106 7.97 1.93 4.80
N VAL A 107 8.48 3.16 4.97
CA VAL A 107 9.92 3.45 4.97
C VAL A 107 10.23 4.45 6.07
N SER A 108 11.34 4.26 6.78
CA SER A 108 11.81 5.19 7.81
C SER A 108 13.33 5.16 7.94
N CYS A 109 13.97 6.28 7.67
CA CYS A 109 15.40 6.44 7.94
C CYS A 109 15.69 6.32 9.45
N TRP A 110 14.87 6.93 10.30
CA TRP A 110 15.07 6.91 11.75
C TRP A 110 14.94 5.53 12.39
N ARG A 111 14.16 4.64 11.79
CA ARG A 111 13.91 3.28 12.28
C ARG A 111 14.67 2.23 11.49
N SER A 112 15.42 2.62 10.47
CA SER A 112 16.05 1.71 9.52
C SER A 112 15.06 0.67 8.98
N LEU A 113 13.82 1.13 8.73
CA LEU A 113 12.72 0.32 8.21
C LEU A 113 12.57 0.60 6.73
N GLU A 114 12.47 -0.45 5.92
CA GLU A 114 12.20 -0.30 4.49
C GLU A 114 11.31 -1.44 3.99
N LEU A 115 10.61 -1.21 2.89
CA LEU A 115 9.95 -2.27 2.15
C LEU A 115 10.98 -3.22 1.57
N ASP A 116 10.66 -4.51 1.45
CA ASP A 116 11.55 -5.51 0.85
C ASP A 116 11.95 -5.15 -0.58
N SER A 117 11.03 -4.54 -1.34
CA SER A 117 11.28 -4.04 -2.70
C SER A 117 12.09 -2.74 -2.77
N TRP A 118 12.26 -2.00 -1.66
CA TRP A 118 12.86 -0.66 -1.64
C TRP A 118 14.33 -0.60 -2.05
N GLN A 119 15.01 -1.74 -2.17
CA GLN A 119 16.39 -1.82 -2.67
C GLN A 119 16.57 -1.19 -4.06
N LYS A 120 15.49 -1.15 -4.85
CA LYS A 120 15.37 -0.35 -6.06
C LYS A 120 14.53 0.86 -5.72
N GLN A 121 15.10 1.94 -5.30
CA GLN A 121 14.39 3.15 -4.86
C GLN A 121 13.08 3.38 -5.62
N GLU A 122 11.99 3.69 -4.88
CA GLU A 122 10.64 3.90 -5.42
C GLU A 122 9.94 2.63 -5.98
N ASP A 123 10.46 1.45 -5.66
CA ASP A 123 9.78 0.19 -5.93
C ASP A 123 8.85 -0.17 -4.74
N PHE A 124 7.55 -0.17 -4.98
CA PHE A 124 6.51 -0.50 -4.02
C PHE A 124 5.87 -1.87 -4.27
N SER A 125 6.53 -2.75 -5.02
CA SER A 125 5.99 -4.08 -5.37
C SER A 125 5.82 -5.01 -4.16
N SER A 126 6.39 -4.66 -3.00
CA SER A 126 6.14 -5.30 -1.70
C SER A 126 4.81 -4.91 -1.05
N ILE A 127 4.02 -4.02 -1.68
CA ILE A 127 2.66 -3.67 -1.26
C ILE A 127 1.69 -4.37 -2.20
N ILE A 128 0.99 -5.38 -1.69
CA ILE A 128 0.21 -6.31 -2.51
C ILE A 128 -1.26 -6.30 -2.07
N TRP A 129 -2.17 -5.98 -2.99
CA TRP A 129 -3.60 -6.11 -2.77
C TRP A 129 -4.06 -7.56 -2.94
N ASN A 130 -4.97 -7.98 -2.07
CA ASN A 130 -5.66 -9.26 -2.19
C ASN A 130 -7.14 -9.13 -1.81
N LYS A 131 -7.89 -10.23 -1.82
CA LYS A 131 -9.33 -10.25 -1.51
C LYS A 131 -9.69 -9.80 -0.09
N ASP A 132 -8.74 -9.82 0.85
CA ASP A 132 -8.95 -9.49 2.25
C ASP A 132 -8.39 -8.11 2.64
N GLY A 133 -7.58 -7.47 1.75
CA GLY A 133 -6.99 -6.15 1.98
C GLY A 133 -5.62 -5.98 1.39
N VAL A 134 -4.67 -5.48 2.16
CA VAL A 134 -3.31 -5.14 1.71
C VAL A 134 -2.28 -5.89 2.52
N VAL A 135 -1.33 -6.51 1.84
CA VAL A 135 -0.13 -7.14 2.43
C VAL A 135 1.04 -6.19 2.24
N PHE A 136 1.87 -6.11 3.26
CA PHE A 136 3.11 -5.36 3.27
C PHE A 136 4.26 -6.30 3.63
N ASP A 137 5.34 -6.22 2.87
CA ASP A 137 6.59 -6.93 3.15
C ASP A 137 7.69 -5.92 3.45
N TRP A 138 8.33 -6.03 4.61
CA TRP A 138 9.42 -5.18 5.06
C TRP A 138 10.70 -5.95 5.33
N ILE A 139 11.81 -5.21 5.33
CA ILE A 139 13.06 -5.58 5.97
C ILE A 139 13.18 -4.77 7.25
N VAL A 140 13.36 -5.45 8.40
CA VAL A 140 13.36 -4.81 9.71
C VAL A 140 14.65 -5.08 10.49
N PRO A 141 15.21 -4.05 11.18
CA PRO A 141 16.37 -4.22 12.05
C PRO A 141 16.04 -5.03 13.32
N PRO A 142 17.04 -5.49 14.09
CA PRO A 142 18.48 -5.28 13.86
C PRO A 142 19.11 -6.29 12.92
N LYS A 143 18.42 -7.39 12.60
CA LYS A 143 18.96 -8.48 11.76
C LYS A 143 18.62 -8.34 10.29
N PHE A 144 17.88 -7.29 9.92
CA PHE A 144 17.37 -7.09 8.55
C PHE A 144 16.65 -8.33 8.02
N THR A 145 15.72 -8.82 8.83
CA THR A 145 14.88 -9.98 8.49
C THR A 145 13.58 -9.52 7.86
N ASN A 146 13.02 -10.35 7.00
CA ASN A 146 11.73 -10.09 6.38
C ASN A 146 10.62 -10.15 7.43
N LEU A 147 9.72 -9.18 7.36
CA LEU A 147 8.52 -9.10 8.16
C LEU A 147 7.34 -8.90 7.22
N ARG A 148 6.38 -9.79 7.31
CA ARG A 148 5.13 -9.70 6.53
C ARG A 148 3.95 -9.41 7.44
N ALA A 149 3.09 -8.49 7.02
CA ALA A 149 1.83 -8.26 7.70
C ALA A 149 0.69 -7.97 6.72
N GLN A 150 -0.51 -8.30 7.13
CA GLN A 150 -1.72 -8.03 6.38
C GLN A 150 -2.62 -7.05 7.13
N LEU A 151 -3.08 -6.02 6.43
CA LEU A 151 -4.18 -5.17 6.84
C LEU A 151 -5.48 -5.80 6.31
N ASN A 152 -6.27 -6.40 7.22
CA ASN A 152 -7.55 -6.98 6.84
C ASN A 152 -8.64 -5.89 6.81
N LEU A 153 -9.13 -5.58 5.61
CA LEU A 153 -10.13 -4.54 5.37
C LEU A 153 -11.58 -5.08 5.38
N ASN A 154 -11.78 -6.39 5.57
CA ASN A 154 -13.11 -6.99 5.75
C ASN A 154 -13.66 -6.82 7.19
N THR A 155 -12.88 -6.26 8.09
CA THR A 155 -13.26 -6.02 9.49
C THR A 155 -13.82 -4.61 9.70
N VAL A 156 -14.57 -4.39 10.78
CA VAL A 156 -15.09 -3.07 11.16
C VAL A 156 -13.98 -2.12 11.59
N SER A 157 -12.93 -2.67 12.22
CA SER A 157 -11.73 -1.94 12.62
C SER A 157 -10.54 -2.62 11.99
N PRO A 158 -10.07 -2.14 10.83
CA PRO A 158 -8.91 -2.71 10.17
C PRO A 158 -7.66 -2.63 11.03
N GLU A 159 -7.05 -3.77 11.31
CA GLU A 159 -5.80 -3.87 12.08
C GLU A 159 -4.74 -4.59 11.26
N LEU A 160 -3.49 -4.16 11.44
CA LEU A 160 -2.34 -4.80 10.82
C LEU A 160 -1.94 -6.03 11.64
N VAL A 161 -2.02 -7.21 11.02
CA VAL A 161 -1.70 -8.49 11.65
C VAL A 161 -0.45 -9.08 11.00
N PHE A 162 0.56 -9.36 11.80
CA PHE A 162 1.77 -10.03 11.32
C PHE A 162 1.45 -11.48 10.95
N ILE A 163 1.97 -11.90 9.80
CA ILE A 163 1.79 -13.24 9.26
C ILE A 163 3.15 -13.90 9.04
N PRO A 164 3.27 -15.21 9.31
CA PRO A 164 4.54 -15.93 9.14
C PRO A 164 4.98 -16.04 7.68
#